data_c856614f53d3c70a73e8dd7ee184f959
#
_entry.id   c856614f53d3c70a73e8dd7ee184f959
#
_cell.length_a   1.000
_cell.length_b   1.000
_cell.length_c   1.000
_cell.angle_alpha   90.00
_cell.angle_beta   90.00
_cell.angle_gamma   90.00
#
_symmetry.space_group_name_H-M   'P 1'
#
loop_
_entity.id
_entity.type
_entity.pdbx_description
1 polymer ?
#
loop_
_entity_poly.entity_id
_entity_poly.type
_entity_poly.pdbx_seq_one_letter_code
_entity_poly.pdbx_strand_id
1 'polypeptide(L)'
;MHASNGKSCIMTVFNIVFLGAGNVATHLAQALSRQGHRILQVYSRTQASAAALADLVQAAYTTDIKCLQSEADIYICALKDAVLAEVLAQVPDFGKALWLHTSGSMPLSVFEPYTCRCGVFYPLQTFSRQRAISFERIPFCLEANRKEDLVLMKTLASQLSEDVREMSSAQRQNLHVAAVFACNFTNSLYAMAQEILAYDHIDKDILQALIEETAAKLRGHDAKDVQTGPAVRMDRNVIDKHIAWLQAHGQSDKARLYEEMSRIIYERSQPS
;
A
#
# COMPACT_ATOMS: atom_id res chain seq x y z
N MET A 1 37.48 32.43 5.17
CA MET A 1 37.71 30.99 5.26
C MET A 1 36.64 30.41 6.16
N HIS A 2 35.53 29.92 5.60
CA HIS A 2 34.49 29.19 6.36
C HIS A 2 34.70 27.71 6.01
N ALA A 3 35.18 26.98 7.02
CA ALA A 3 35.29 25.54 6.94
C ALA A 3 33.88 24.96 7.07
N SER A 4 33.36 24.40 5.99
CA SER A 4 32.16 23.56 6.00
C SER A 4 32.48 22.25 6.71
N ASN A 5 32.07 22.12 7.94
CA ASN A 5 32.07 20.83 8.66
C ASN A 5 31.05 19.89 7.98
N GLY A 6 31.48 19.18 6.97
CA GLY A 6 30.78 18.04 6.43
C GLY A 6 30.80 16.91 7.46
N LYS A 7 29.77 16.83 8.31
CA LYS A 7 29.48 15.59 9.03
C LYS A 7 29.11 14.53 7.99
N SER A 8 30.10 13.68 7.67
CA SER A 8 29.83 12.41 6.99
C SER A 8 28.87 11.62 7.91
N CYS A 9 27.59 11.63 7.59
CA CYS A 9 26.61 10.75 8.23
C CYS A 9 26.97 9.35 7.77
N ILE A 10 27.63 8.56 8.63
CA ILE A 10 27.89 7.15 8.35
C ILE A 10 26.51 6.49 8.25
N MET A 11 26.11 6.19 7.02
CA MET A 11 24.85 5.46 6.78
C MET A 11 25.00 4.06 7.37
N THR A 12 24.15 3.74 8.36
CA THR A 12 24.09 2.38 8.90
C THR A 12 23.52 1.45 7.82
N VAL A 13 24.33 0.50 7.38
CA VAL A 13 23.93 -0.55 6.42
C VAL A 13 23.36 -1.72 7.21
N PHE A 14 22.17 -2.21 6.83
CA PHE A 14 21.52 -3.36 7.44
C PHE A 14 21.56 -4.57 6.52
N ASN A 15 21.67 -5.74 7.11
CA ASN A 15 21.44 -7.04 6.50
C ASN A 15 19.95 -7.39 6.64
N ILE A 16 19.24 -7.58 5.53
CA ILE A 16 17.80 -7.71 5.51
C ILE A 16 17.39 -9.02 4.84
N VAL A 17 16.46 -9.73 5.45
CA VAL A 17 15.78 -10.89 4.87
C VAL A 17 14.33 -10.55 4.60
N PHE A 18 13.85 -10.86 3.39
CA PHE A 18 12.45 -10.69 3.02
C PHE A 18 11.69 -12.02 3.09
N LEU A 19 10.56 -12.00 3.79
CA LEU A 19 9.56 -13.06 3.76
C LEU A 19 8.41 -12.60 2.86
N GLY A 20 8.31 -13.21 1.68
CA GLY A 20 7.40 -12.82 0.60
C GLY A 20 8.11 -12.18 -0.59
N ALA A 21 7.58 -12.46 -1.79
CA ALA A 21 8.07 -11.92 -3.07
C ALA A 21 6.91 -11.31 -3.88
N GLY A 22 5.95 -10.67 -3.20
CA GLY A 22 4.83 -9.94 -3.80
C GLY A 22 5.23 -8.53 -4.25
N ASN A 23 4.23 -7.73 -4.66
CA ASN A 23 4.47 -6.39 -5.17
C ASN A 23 5.18 -5.49 -4.14
N VAL A 24 4.72 -5.47 -2.89
CA VAL A 24 5.35 -4.67 -1.81
C VAL A 24 6.80 -5.10 -1.60
N ALA A 25 7.05 -6.43 -1.45
CA ALA A 25 8.39 -6.96 -1.28
C ALA A 25 9.31 -6.56 -2.44
N THR A 26 8.84 -6.68 -3.68
CA THR A 26 9.63 -6.39 -4.88
C THR A 26 10.08 -4.93 -4.92
N HIS A 27 9.16 -3.99 -4.67
CA HIS A 27 9.50 -2.57 -4.68
C HIS A 27 10.37 -2.17 -3.49
N LEU A 28 10.02 -2.64 -2.29
CA LEU A 28 10.72 -2.26 -1.06
C LEU A 28 12.15 -2.84 -1.01
N ALA A 29 12.34 -4.11 -1.40
CA ALA A 29 13.66 -4.72 -1.43
C ALA A 29 14.59 -4.01 -2.42
N GLN A 30 14.10 -3.67 -3.61
CA GLN A 30 14.89 -2.89 -4.58
C GLN A 30 15.21 -1.48 -4.06
N ALA A 31 14.25 -0.81 -3.40
CA ALA A 31 14.48 0.53 -2.86
C ALA A 31 15.55 0.49 -1.77
N LEU A 32 15.46 -0.45 -0.83
CA LEU A 32 16.44 -0.62 0.25
C LEU A 32 17.83 -1.02 -0.29
N SER A 33 17.88 -1.90 -1.30
CA SER A 33 19.14 -2.27 -1.95
C SER A 33 19.80 -1.07 -2.62
N ARG A 34 19.04 -0.18 -3.29
CA ARG A 34 19.57 1.07 -3.89
C ARG A 34 20.09 2.06 -2.85
N GLN A 35 19.59 2.01 -1.62
CA GLN A 35 20.12 2.79 -0.48
C GLN A 35 21.35 2.14 0.18
N GLY A 36 21.87 1.05 -0.39
CA GLY A 36 23.07 0.40 0.10
C GLY A 36 22.87 -0.66 1.16
N HIS A 37 21.62 -1.02 1.51
CA HIS A 37 21.34 -2.15 2.39
C HIS A 37 21.58 -3.48 1.68
N ARG A 38 21.97 -4.50 2.41
CA ARG A 38 22.21 -5.84 1.87
C ARG A 38 20.96 -6.70 2.04
N ILE A 39 20.36 -7.09 0.94
CA ILE A 39 19.31 -8.11 0.97
C ILE A 39 20.00 -9.46 0.96
N LEU A 40 19.99 -10.17 2.10
CA LEU A 40 20.67 -11.45 2.24
C LEU A 40 19.90 -12.57 1.56
N GLN A 41 18.58 -12.59 1.76
CA GLN A 41 17.75 -13.70 1.30
C GLN A 41 16.30 -13.26 1.06
N VAL A 42 15.66 -13.93 0.12
CA VAL A 42 14.22 -13.84 -0.15
C VAL A 42 13.59 -15.21 0.09
N TYR A 43 12.63 -15.28 0.97
CA TYR A 43 11.76 -16.45 1.15
C TYR A 43 10.45 -16.26 0.39
N SER A 44 10.01 -17.27 -0.34
CA SER A 44 8.66 -17.35 -0.88
C SER A 44 8.23 -18.81 -1.05
N ARG A 45 6.95 -19.11 -0.96
CA ARG A 45 6.40 -20.47 -1.15
C ARG A 45 6.67 -21.05 -2.54
N THR A 46 6.87 -20.21 -3.53
CA THR A 46 7.17 -20.64 -4.90
C THR A 46 8.59 -20.24 -5.29
N GLN A 47 9.35 -21.16 -5.81
CA GLN A 47 10.72 -20.94 -6.26
C GLN A 47 10.81 -19.83 -7.30
N ALA A 48 9.92 -19.83 -8.29
CA ALA A 48 9.90 -18.81 -9.34
C ALA A 48 9.78 -17.39 -8.79
N SER A 49 8.91 -17.17 -7.78
CA SER A 49 8.75 -15.83 -7.17
C SER A 49 9.95 -15.47 -6.29
N ALA A 50 10.50 -16.42 -5.54
CA ALA A 50 11.66 -16.20 -4.69
C ALA A 50 12.89 -15.84 -5.51
N ALA A 51 13.20 -16.64 -6.53
CA ALA A 51 14.33 -16.43 -7.44
C ALA A 51 14.20 -15.08 -8.19
N ALA A 52 13.03 -14.80 -8.75
CA ALA A 52 12.82 -13.57 -9.52
C ALA A 52 13.08 -12.30 -8.70
N LEU A 53 12.70 -12.26 -7.41
CA LEU A 53 13.03 -11.12 -6.55
C LEU A 53 14.49 -11.14 -6.11
N ALA A 54 15.03 -12.31 -5.77
CA ALA A 54 16.43 -12.46 -5.35
C ALA A 54 17.40 -11.99 -6.45
N ASP A 55 17.14 -12.34 -7.69
CA ASP A 55 17.92 -11.90 -8.85
C ASP A 55 17.95 -10.37 -9.00
N LEU A 56 16.80 -9.69 -8.76
CA LEU A 56 16.69 -8.24 -8.84
C LEU A 56 17.54 -7.50 -7.79
N VAL A 57 17.80 -8.15 -6.64
CA VAL A 57 18.51 -7.55 -5.51
C VAL A 57 19.82 -8.27 -5.16
N GLN A 58 20.25 -9.20 -6.02
CA GLN A 58 21.49 -9.99 -5.87
C GLN A 58 21.56 -10.74 -4.52
N ALA A 59 20.44 -11.33 -4.12
CA ALA A 59 20.28 -12.07 -2.87
C ALA A 59 20.22 -13.59 -3.08
N ALA A 60 20.42 -14.36 -2.01
CA ALA A 60 20.03 -15.76 -1.98
C ALA A 60 18.49 -15.91 -1.94
N TYR A 61 17.96 -17.11 -2.21
CA TYR A 61 16.55 -17.40 -2.01
C TYR A 61 16.32 -18.77 -1.38
N THR A 62 15.17 -18.93 -0.76
CA THR A 62 14.70 -20.23 -0.25
C THR A 62 13.18 -20.36 -0.36
N THR A 63 12.71 -21.58 -0.46
CA THR A 63 11.28 -21.93 -0.32
C THR A 63 10.99 -22.65 1.00
N ASP A 64 12.02 -22.93 1.78
CA ASP A 64 11.91 -23.54 3.10
C ASP A 64 12.11 -22.47 4.20
N ILE A 65 11.08 -22.24 5.01
CA ILE A 65 11.09 -21.27 6.11
C ILE A 65 12.14 -21.64 7.18
N LYS A 66 12.51 -22.90 7.30
CA LYS A 66 13.52 -23.38 8.24
C LYS A 66 14.94 -23.05 7.81
N CYS A 67 15.11 -22.65 6.55
CA CYS A 67 16.41 -22.30 5.97
C CYS A 67 16.60 -20.77 5.90
N LEU A 68 15.93 -19.99 6.75
CA LEU A 68 16.18 -18.55 6.86
C LEU A 68 17.58 -18.29 7.38
N GLN A 69 18.27 -17.32 6.75
CA GLN A 69 19.59 -16.88 7.23
C GLN A 69 19.45 -16.16 8.57
N SER A 70 20.20 -16.59 9.59
CA SER A 70 20.11 -16.09 10.98
C SER A 70 20.90 -14.80 11.23
N GLU A 71 21.73 -14.36 10.28
CA GLU A 71 22.62 -13.19 10.42
C GLU A 71 21.97 -11.86 10.01
N ALA A 72 20.67 -11.85 9.79
CA ALA A 72 19.95 -10.63 9.43
C ALA A 72 19.77 -9.72 10.66
N ASP A 73 19.89 -8.43 10.42
CA ASP A 73 19.53 -7.38 11.40
C ASP A 73 18.01 -7.17 11.42
N ILE A 74 17.37 -7.31 10.23
CA ILE A 74 15.94 -7.05 10.04
C ILE A 74 15.32 -8.13 9.14
N TYR A 75 14.18 -8.66 9.57
CA TYR A 75 13.30 -9.49 8.75
C TYR A 75 12.05 -8.71 8.38
N ILE A 76 11.74 -8.62 7.07
CA ILE A 76 10.56 -7.92 6.56
C ILE A 76 9.56 -8.91 6.00
N CYS A 77 8.45 -9.10 6.71
CA CYS A 77 7.33 -9.96 6.33
C CYS A 77 6.37 -9.18 5.41
N ALA A 78 6.57 -9.27 4.10
CA ALA A 78 5.68 -8.73 3.07
C ALA A 78 4.78 -9.83 2.51
N LEU A 79 4.01 -10.44 3.40
CA LEU A 79 3.10 -11.57 3.16
C LEU A 79 1.65 -11.10 3.13
N LYS A 80 0.76 -11.92 2.57
CA LYS A 80 -0.68 -11.71 2.73
C LYS A 80 -1.08 -11.90 4.18
N ASP A 81 -2.01 -11.09 4.67
CA ASP A 81 -2.49 -11.13 6.06
C ASP A 81 -2.97 -12.53 6.49
N ALA A 82 -3.68 -13.21 5.61
CA ALA A 82 -4.23 -14.55 5.87
C ALA A 82 -3.18 -15.64 6.15
N VAL A 83 -1.91 -15.41 5.78
CA VAL A 83 -0.83 -16.41 5.96
C VAL A 83 0.28 -15.94 6.88
N LEU A 84 0.25 -14.70 7.34
CA LEU A 84 1.33 -14.13 8.15
C LEU A 84 1.54 -14.93 9.45
N ALA A 85 0.48 -15.11 10.23
CA ALA A 85 0.57 -15.85 11.50
C ALA A 85 0.99 -17.32 11.30
N GLU A 86 0.50 -17.98 10.26
CA GLU A 86 0.87 -19.36 9.92
C GLU A 86 2.37 -19.48 9.57
N VAL A 87 2.90 -18.52 8.82
CA VAL A 87 4.33 -18.50 8.45
C VAL A 87 5.19 -18.21 9.67
N LEU A 88 4.79 -17.25 10.51
CA LEU A 88 5.53 -16.93 11.73
C LEU A 88 5.63 -18.15 12.68
N ALA A 89 4.56 -18.92 12.81
CA ALA A 89 4.55 -20.12 13.65
C ALA A 89 5.53 -21.23 13.19
N GLN A 90 6.02 -21.16 11.97
CA GLN A 90 6.97 -22.13 11.41
C GLN A 90 8.43 -21.66 11.48
N VAL A 91 8.68 -20.40 11.85
CA VAL A 91 10.05 -19.89 12.04
C VAL A 91 10.69 -20.55 13.26
N PRO A 92 11.84 -21.22 13.10
CA PRO A 92 12.41 -22.00 14.18
C PRO A 92 13.03 -21.14 15.29
N ASP A 93 13.58 -19.98 14.94
CA ASP A 93 14.22 -19.04 15.87
C ASP A 93 14.10 -17.60 15.33
N PHE A 94 13.60 -16.70 16.17
CA PHE A 94 13.49 -15.28 15.84
C PHE A 94 14.76 -14.49 16.20
N GLY A 95 15.65 -15.05 16.97
CA GLY A 95 16.90 -14.40 17.37
C GLY A 95 16.72 -13.05 18.04
N LYS A 96 17.72 -12.18 17.83
CA LYS A 96 17.71 -10.78 18.32
C LYS A 96 17.37 -9.76 17.23
N ALA A 97 17.04 -10.22 16.04
CA ALA A 97 16.72 -9.35 14.91
C ALA A 97 15.40 -8.61 15.10
N LEU A 98 15.24 -7.51 14.37
CA LEU A 98 13.98 -6.78 14.32
C LEU A 98 13.06 -7.40 13.26
N TRP A 99 11.86 -7.79 13.66
CA TRP A 99 10.85 -8.38 12.78
C TRP A 99 9.78 -7.36 12.43
N LEU A 100 9.56 -7.14 11.14
CA LEU A 100 8.63 -6.14 10.61
C LEU A 100 7.59 -6.80 9.72
N HIS A 101 6.34 -6.33 9.77
CA HIS A 101 5.38 -6.61 8.70
C HIS A 101 4.98 -5.34 7.95
N THR A 102 4.47 -5.51 6.74
CA THR A 102 4.09 -4.40 5.85
C THR A 102 2.57 -4.30 5.65
N SER A 103 1.77 -4.90 6.53
CA SER A 103 0.31 -4.91 6.42
C SER A 103 -0.31 -3.63 6.98
N GLY A 104 -1.32 -3.10 6.26
CA GLY A 104 -2.16 -2.01 6.75
C GLY A 104 -3.21 -2.44 7.77
N SER A 105 -3.65 -3.72 7.75
CA SER A 105 -4.76 -4.23 8.56
C SER A 105 -4.32 -5.08 9.76
N MET A 106 -3.16 -5.76 9.69
CA MET A 106 -2.70 -6.62 10.78
C MET A 106 -2.17 -5.81 11.96
N PRO A 107 -2.54 -6.18 13.21
CA PRO A 107 -2.02 -5.49 14.39
C PRO A 107 -0.56 -5.90 14.67
N LEU A 108 0.17 -5.03 15.37
CA LEU A 108 1.53 -5.31 15.85
C LEU A 108 1.59 -6.59 16.71
N SER A 109 0.54 -6.87 17.47
CA SER A 109 0.44 -8.01 18.38
C SER A 109 0.54 -9.38 17.69
N VAL A 110 0.46 -9.45 16.36
CA VAL A 110 0.69 -10.70 15.63
C VAL A 110 2.08 -11.30 15.91
N PHE A 111 3.05 -10.48 16.32
CA PHE A 111 4.40 -10.91 16.68
C PHE A 111 4.58 -11.30 18.15
N GLU A 112 3.68 -10.90 19.04
CA GLU A 112 3.84 -11.10 20.51
C GLU A 112 4.16 -12.54 20.94
N PRO A 113 3.60 -13.60 20.30
CA PRO A 113 3.93 -14.97 20.68
C PRO A 113 5.36 -15.40 20.29
N TYR A 114 6.03 -14.64 19.43
CA TYR A 114 7.25 -15.10 18.74
C TYR A 114 8.49 -14.28 19.07
N THR A 115 8.38 -12.95 19.18
CA THR A 115 9.54 -12.07 19.37
C THR A 115 9.23 -10.84 20.21
N CYS A 116 10.24 -10.37 20.96
CA CYS A 116 10.17 -9.12 21.72
C CYS A 116 10.69 -7.90 20.94
N ARG A 117 11.14 -8.07 19.69
CA ARG A 117 11.60 -6.98 18.82
C ARG A 117 10.83 -6.98 17.52
N CYS A 118 9.75 -6.22 17.48
CA CYS A 118 8.87 -6.20 16.32
C CYS A 118 8.31 -4.81 16.04
N GLY A 119 7.89 -4.65 14.77
CA GLY A 119 7.30 -3.40 14.29
C GLY A 119 6.46 -3.59 13.04
N VAL A 120 5.84 -2.50 12.65
CA VAL A 120 5.10 -2.36 11.39
C VAL A 120 5.81 -1.33 10.53
N PHE A 121 6.11 -1.70 9.30
CA PHE A 121 6.78 -0.87 8.30
C PHE A 121 5.89 -0.78 7.06
N TYR A 122 4.79 -0.01 7.16
CA TYR A 122 3.73 0.00 6.15
C TYR A 122 3.85 1.20 5.21
N PRO A 123 4.31 1.00 3.96
CA PRO A 123 4.23 2.02 2.93
C PRO A 123 2.80 2.14 2.40
N LEU A 124 2.19 3.31 2.58
CA LEU A 124 0.81 3.58 2.14
C LEU A 124 0.77 3.84 0.63
N GLN A 125 0.70 2.77 -0.15
CA GLN A 125 0.65 2.86 -1.61
C GLN A 125 0.04 1.60 -2.21
N THR A 126 -0.50 1.72 -3.43
CA THR A 126 -0.85 0.60 -4.30
C THR A 126 0.35 0.25 -5.17
N PHE A 127 0.83 -0.98 -5.05
CA PHE A 127 2.00 -1.46 -5.77
C PHE A 127 1.61 -2.39 -6.91
N SER A 128 2.16 -2.13 -8.09
CA SER A 128 2.05 -2.99 -9.28
C SER A 128 3.45 -3.28 -9.82
N ARG A 129 3.72 -4.53 -10.20
CA ARG A 129 5.04 -4.91 -10.74
C ARG A 129 5.38 -4.21 -12.06
N GLN A 130 4.35 -3.84 -12.83
CA GLN A 130 4.51 -3.25 -14.16
C GLN A 130 4.91 -1.77 -14.13
N ARG A 131 4.78 -1.12 -12.96
CA ARG A 131 5.05 0.33 -12.83
C ARG A 131 6.12 0.57 -11.77
N ALA A 132 7.24 1.15 -12.17
CA ALA A 132 8.22 1.66 -11.23
C ALA A 132 7.63 2.82 -10.40
N ILE A 133 7.87 2.81 -9.11
CA ILE A 133 7.36 3.82 -8.17
C ILE A 133 8.54 4.42 -7.40
N SER A 134 8.60 5.75 -7.31
CA SER A 134 9.46 6.43 -6.33
C SER A 134 8.82 6.35 -4.95
N PHE A 135 9.63 6.04 -3.94
CA PHE A 135 9.20 6.06 -2.55
C PHE A 135 9.22 7.45 -1.92
N GLU A 136 9.88 8.42 -2.50
CA GLU A 136 10.15 9.76 -1.96
C GLU A 136 8.94 10.42 -1.28
N ARG A 137 7.75 10.27 -1.88
CA ARG A 137 6.49 10.86 -1.40
C ARG A 137 5.50 9.85 -0.84
N ILE A 138 5.90 8.60 -0.67
CA ILE A 138 5.02 7.55 -0.12
C ILE A 138 5.05 7.63 1.41
N PRO A 139 3.91 7.86 2.08
CA PRO A 139 3.89 7.84 3.54
C PRO A 139 4.29 6.46 4.08
N PHE A 140 5.25 6.41 4.99
CA PHE A 140 5.57 5.23 5.78
C PHE A 140 4.91 5.35 7.14
N CYS A 141 4.01 4.41 7.44
CA CYS A 141 3.33 4.33 8.73
C CYS A 141 4.03 3.30 9.61
N LEU A 142 4.58 3.77 10.72
CA LEU A 142 5.45 2.99 11.58
C LEU A 142 4.81 2.75 12.95
N GLU A 143 5.00 1.54 13.47
CA GLU A 143 4.67 1.15 14.83
C GLU A 143 5.74 0.18 15.33
N ALA A 144 6.17 0.29 16.58
CA ALA A 144 7.10 -0.66 17.18
C ALA A 144 6.76 -0.88 18.65
N ASN A 145 7.07 -2.07 19.17
CA ASN A 145 6.89 -2.37 20.59
C ASN A 145 8.00 -1.78 21.48
N ARG A 146 9.11 -1.31 20.89
CA ARG A 146 10.23 -0.70 21.60
C ARG A 146 10.61 0.63 20.97
N LYS A 147 10.92 1.62 21.80
CA LYS A 147 11.31 2.97 21.34
C LYS A 147 12.58 2.97 20.49
N GLU A 148 13.56 2.15 20.87
CA GLU A 148 14.82 2.03 20.15
C GLU A 148 14.60 1.47 18.73
N ASP A 149 13.74 0.48 18.59
CA ASP A 149 13.38 -0.12 17.31
C ASP A 149 12.58 0.87 16.43
N LEU A 150 11.71 1.70 17.04
CA LEU A 150 11.01 2.76 16.33
C LEU A 150 11.98 3.82 15.76
N VAL A 151 13.02 4.21 16.53
CA VAL A 151 14.06 5.13 16.05
C VAL A 151 14.82 4.55 14.87
N LEU A 152 15.19 3.26 14.94
CA LEU A 152 15.83 2.54 13.85
C LEU A 152 14.95 2.51 12.61
N MET A 153 13.67 2.20 12.78
CA MET A 153 12.69 2.16 11.68
C MET A 153 12.47 3.53 11.05
N LYS A 154 12.42 4.60 11.84
CA LYS A 154 12.35 5.98 11.32
C LYS A 154 13.57 6.31 10.49
N THR A 155 14.78 5.95 10.94
CA THR A 155 16.01 6.13 10.18
C THR A 155 15.95 5.37 8.85
N LEU A 156 15.51 4.12 8.86
CA LEU A 156 15.38 3.31 7.66
C LEU A 156 14.34 3.89 6.67
N ALA A 157 13.17 4.30 7.18
CA ALA A 157 12.10 4.87 6.35
C ALA A 157 12.49 6.23 5.74
N SER A 158 13.20 7.08 6.51
CA SER A 158 13.65 8.40 6.04
C SER A 158 14.70 8.35 4.94
N GLN A 159 15.36 7.21 4.72
CA GLN A 159 16.21 7.00 3.55
C GLN A 159 15.39 6.77 2.26
N LEU A 160 14.14 6.39 2.39
CA LEU A 160 13.25 6.09 1.27
C LEU A 160 12.25 7.20 1.01
N SER A 161 11.73 7.85 2.04
CA SER A 161 10.62 8.80 1.96
C SER A 161 10.81 10.01 2.85
N GLU A 162 10.30 11.15 2.39
CA GLU A 162 10.18 12.39 3.17
C GLU A 162 8.97 12.36 4.14
N ASP A 163 8.02 11.43 3.96
CA ASP A 163 6.80 11.32 4.79
C ASP A 163 6.86 10.06 5.67
N VAL A 164 7.29 10.22 6.91
CA VAL A 164 7.40 9.12 7.90
C VAL A 164 6.52 9.46 9.10
N ARG A 165 5.51 8.61 9.37
CA ARG A 165 4.49 8.83 10.39
C ARG A 165 4.46 7.68 11.39
N GLU A 166 4.41 8.02 12.66
CA GLU A 166 4.12 7.07 13.73
C GLU A 166 2.60 6.96 13.91
N MET A 167 2.09 5.73 14.00
CA MET A 167 0.68 5.50 14.29
C MET A 167 0.46 4.11 14.89
N SER A 168 -0.58 4.01 15.72
CA SER A 168 -0.99 2.75 16.33
C SER A 168 -1.66 1.81 15.32
N SER A 169 -1.75 0.52 15.67
CA SER A 169 -2.50 -0.48 14.89
C SER A 169 -3.94 -0.06 14.62
N ALA A 170 -4.63 0.55 15.59
CA ALA A 170 -6.00 1.03 15.40
C ALA A 170 -6.08 2.19 14.39
N GLN A 171 -5.18 3.16 14.48
CA GLN A 171 -5.10 4.27 13.52
C GLN A 171 -4.78 3.76 12.12
N ARG A 172 -3.84 2.82 12.00
CA ARG A 172 -3.46 2.23 10.72
C ARG A 172 -4.60 1.43 10.09
N GLN A 173 -5.39 0.70 10.89
CA GLN A 173 -6.57 0.00 10.39
C GLN A 173 -7.59 0.99 9.80
N ASN A 174 -7.89 2.09 10.49
CA ASN A 174 -8.78 3.13 9.99
C ASN A 174 -8.22 3.77 8.70
N LEU A 175 -6.92 4.07 8.67
CA LEU A 175 -6.23 4.56 7.47
C LEU A 175 -6.35 3.58 6.31
N HIS A 176 -6.18 2.27 6.57
CA HIS A 176 -6.29 1.26 5.53
C HIS A 176 -7.69 1.16 4.94
N VAL A 177 -8.73 1.25 5.77
CA VAL A 177 -10.12 1.33 5.28
C VAL A 177 -10.32 2.57 4.39
N ALA A 178 -9.84 3.74 4.83
CA ALA A 178 -9.92 4.96 4.03
C ALA A 178 -9.15 4.83 2.70
N ALA A 179 -7.99 4.18 2.70
CA ALA A 179 -7.19 3.93 1.50
C ALA A 179 -7.90 3.00 0.50
N VAL A 180 -8.68 2.02 0.98
CA VAL A 180 -9.52 1.16 0.11
C VAL A 180 -10.54 2.00 -0.64
N PHE A 181 -11.22 2.94 0.04
CA PHE A 181 -12.14 3.87 -0.63
C PHE A 181 -11.42 4.77 -1.63
N ALA A 182 -10.31 5.40 -1.21
CA ALA A 182 -9.59 6.37 -2.04
C ALA A 182 -8.89 5.74 -3.25
N CYS A 183 -8.56 4.45 -3.22
CA CYS A 183 -7.78 3.79 -4.25
C CYS A 183 -8.49 2.59 -4.87
N ASN A 184 -8.78 1.53 -4.11
CA ASN A 184 -9.27 0.27 -4.67
C ASN A 184 -10.68 0.41 -5.26
N PHE A 185 -11.61 1.03 -4.52
CA PHE A 185 -12.97 1.26 -5.00
C PHE A 185 -12.98 2.28 -6.15
N THR A 186 -12.19 3.35 -6.04
CA THR A 186 -12.05 4.33 -7.12
C THR A 186 -11.54 3.69 -8.41
N ASN A 187 -10.52 2.81 -8.33
CA ASN A 187 -10.05 2.08 -9.51
C ASN A 187 -11.13 1.15 -10.09
N SER A 188 -11.94 0.52 -9.24
CA SER A 188 -13.08 -0.30 -9.71
C SER A 188 -14.13 0.54 -10.42
N LEU A 189 -14.41 1.76 -9.96
CA LEU A 189 -15.31 2.69 -10.64
C LEU A 189 -14.76 3.12 -12.01
N TYR A 190 -13.44 3.32 -12.14
CA TYR A 190 -12.83 3.57 -13.45
C TYR A 190 -13.00 2.39 -14.41
N ALA A 191 -12.81 1.16 -13.92
CA ALA A 191 -13.04 -0.04 -14.73
C ALA A 191 -14.50 -0.12 -15.22
N MET A 192 -15.47 0.13 -14.33
CA MET A 192 -16.90 0.17 -14.70
C MET A 192 -17.20 1.25 -15.75
N ALA A 193 -16.58 2.42 -15.64
CA ALA A 193 -16.74 3.49 -16.63
C ALA A 193 -16.17 3.08 -18.00
N GLN A 194 -15.02 2.42 -18.05
CA GLN A 194 -14.43 1.88 -19.28
C GLN A 194 -15.32 0.81 -19.92
N GLU A 195 -15.92 -0.07 -19.12
CA GLU A 195 -16.88 -1.07 -19.60
C GLU A 195 -18.13 -0.42 -20.23
N ILE A 196 -18.64 0.68 -19.67
CA ILE A 196 -19.77 1.43 -20.23
C ILE A 196 -19.40 2.01 -21.60
N LEU A 197 -18.22 2.60 -21.75
CA LEU A 197 -17.76 3.16 -23.03
C LEU A 197 -17.60 2.10 -24.13
N ALA A 198 -17.27 0.87 -23.74
CA ALA A 198 -17.06 -0.23 -24.67
C ALA A 198 -18.34 -0.62 -25.44
N TYR A 199 -19.54 -0.32 -24.94
CA TYR A 199 -20.80 -0.58 -25.65
C TYR A 199 -20.90 0.16 -26.99
N ASP A 200 -20.43 1.41 -27.01
CA ASP A 200 -20.45 2.24 -28.21
C ASP A 200 -19.07 2.37 -28.87
N HIS A 201 -18.13 1.46 -28.52
CA HIS A 201 -16.76 1.45 -29.04
C HIS A 201 -16.00 2.77 -28.82
N ILE A 202 -16.33 3.53 -27.77
CA ILE A 202 -15.66 4.78 -27.42
C ILE A 202 -14.33 4.43 -26.73
N ASP A 203 -13.23 5.07 -27.18
CA ASP A 203 -11.93 4.87 -26.56
C ASP A 203 -11.93 5.35 -25.11
N LYS A 204 -11.46 4.47 -24.22
CA LYS A 204 -11.35 4.73 -22.77
C LYS A 204 -10.48 5.93 -22.42
N ASP A 205 -9.54 6.30 -23.30
CA ASP A 205 -8.60 7.39 -23.08
C ASP A 205 -9.30 8.76 -23.00
N ILE A 206 -10.53 8.86 -23.53
CA ILE A 206 -11.37 10.07 -23.40
C ILE A 206 -11.63 10.46 -21.94
N LEU A 207 -11.59 9.50 -20.99
CA LEU A 207 -11.79 9.76 -19.57
C LEU A 207 -10.54 10.26 -18.85
N GLN A 208 -9.36 10.18 -19.47
CA GLN A 208 -8.08 10.42 -18.77
C GLN A 208 -8.02 11.82 -18.16
N ALA A 209 -8.34 12.86 -18.96
CA ALA A 209 -8.32 14.24 -18.46
C ALA A 209 -9.35 14.49 -17.33
N LEU A 210 -10.51 13.82 -17.39
CA LEU A 210 -11.54 13.93 -16.35
C LEU A 210 -11.10 13.28 -15.05
N ILE A 211 -10.42 12.13 -15.11
CA ILE A 211 -9.87 11.41 -13.96
C ILE A 211 -8.79 12.26 -13.29
N GLU A 212 -7.87 12.81 -14.07
CA GLU A 212 -6.78 13.65 -13.57
C GLU A 212 -7.31 14.93 -12.90
N GLU A 213 -8.29 15.60 -13.51
CA GLU A 213 -8.92 16.79 -12.94
C GLU A 213 -9.66 16.48 -11.64
N THR A 214 -10.36 15.32 -11.58
CA THR A 214 -11.06 14.89 -10.37
C THR A 214 -10.08 14.72 -9.18
N ALA A 215 -8.92 14.13 -9.42
CA ALA A 215 -7.88 13.98 -8.41
C ALA A 215 -7.18 15.33 -8.09
N ALA A 216 -6.98 16.19 -9.09
CA ALA A 216 -6.31 17.47 -8.94
C ALA A 216 -7.09 18.44 -8.06
N LYS A 217 -8.43 18.45 -8.15
CA LYS A 217 -9.31 19.27 -7.32
C LYS A 217 -9.19 19.01 -5.82
N LEU A 218 -8.74 17.83 -5.42
CA LEU A 218 -8.52 17.50 -4.00
C LEU A 218 -7.29 18.20 -3.39
N ARG A 219 -6.46 18.88 -4.21
CA ARG A 219 -5.32 19.63 -3.70
C ARG A 219 -5.80 20.95 -3.08
N GLY A 220 -5.81 20.99 -1.75
CA GLY A 220 -6.22 22.18 -0.99
C GLY A 220 -7.71 22.36 -0.81
N HIS A 221 -8.53 21.37 -1.19
CA HIS A 221 -9.98 21.37 -1.00
C HIS A 221 -10.45 20.06 -0.38
N ASP A 222 -11.50 20.13 0.42
CA ASP A 222 -12.20 18.94 0.88
C ASP A 222 -13.02 18.34 -0.27
N ALA A 223 -13.04 17.01 -0.36
CA ALA A 223 -13.76 16.30 -1.41
C ALA A 223 -15.26 16.66 -1.48
N LYS A 224 -15.86 16.96 -0.32
CA LYS A 224 -17.27 17.39 -0.21
C LYS A 224 -17.51 18.71 -0.94
N ASP A 225 -16.59 19.67 -0.83
CA ASP A 225 -16.75 21.02 -1.36
C ASP A 225 -16.62 21.10 -2.90
N VAL A 226 -15.89 20.14 -3.47
CA VAL A 226 -15.67 20.05 -4.92
C VAL A 226 -16.57 19.02 -5.61
N GLN A 227 -17.53 18.43 -4.88
CA GLN A 227 -18.46 17.46 -5.44
C GLN A 227 -19.40 18.12 -6.46
N THR A 228 -19.55 17.51 -7.64
CA THR A 228 -20.39 17.96 -8.74
C THR A 228 -21.28 16.83 -9.28
N GLY A 229 -22.12 17.13 -10.24
CA GLY A 229 -22.92 16.16 -10.95
C GLY A 229 -24.43 16.19 -10.61
N PRO A 230 -25.25 15.37 -11.28
CA PRO A 230 -26.72 15.38 -11.13
C PRO A 230 -27.16 14.94 -9.71
N ALA A 231 -26.37 14.10 -9.05
CA ALA A 231 -26.67 13.56 -7.72
C ALA A 231 -26.68 14.66 -6.64
N VAL A 232 -25.81 15.68 -6.73
CA VAL A 232 -25.76 16.80 -5.74
C VAL A 232 -27.12 17.49 -5.60
N ARG A 233 -27.86 17.58 -6.70
CA ARG A 233 -29.18 18.24 -6.77
C ARG A 233 -30.36 17.27 -6.82
N MET A 234 -30.09 15.96 -6.75
CA MET A 234 -31.07 14.89 -6.96
C MET A 234 -31.87 15.07 -8.26
N ASP A 235 -31.17 15.32 -9.38
CA ASP A 235 -31.81 15.48 -10.69
C ASP A 235 -32.35 14.12 -11.18
N ARG A 236 -33.60 13.84 -10.76
CA ARG A 236 -34.28 12.58 -11.05
C ARG A 236 -34.38 12.30 -12.55
N ASN A 237 -34.58 13.33 -13.39
CA ASN A 237 -34.70 13.16 -14.82
C ASN A 237 -33.44 12.57 -15.44
N VAL A 238 -32.26 12.96 -14.95
CA VAL A 238 -30.97 12.44 -15.41
C VAL A 238 -30.68 11.08 -14.76
N ILE A 239 -30.85 10.98 -13.44
CA ILE A 239 -30.56 9.78 -12.67
C ILE A 239 -31.36 8.59 -13.19
N ASP A 240 -32.70 8.74 -13.34
CA ASP A 240 -33.59 7.65 -13.76
C ASP A 240 -33.28 7.21 -15.21
N LYS A 241 -32.94 8.14 -16.12
CA LYS A 241 -32.48 7.80 -17.45
C LYS A 241 -31.19 6.97 -17.45
N HIS A 242 -30.23 7.33 -16.63
CA HIS A 242 -28.97 6.57 -16.52
C HIS A 242 -29.20 5.17 -15.93
N ILE A 243 -30.06 5.04 -14.91
CA ILE A 243 -30.43 3.75 -14.32
C ILE A 243 -31.15 2.88 -15.35
N ALA A 244 -32.13 3.45 -16.07
CA ALA A 244 -32.86 2.73 -17.10
C ALA A 244 -31.94 2.25 -18.25
N TRP A 245 -30.99 3.08 -18.68
CA TRP A 245 -30.01 2.70 -19.68
C TRP A 245 -29.13 1.53 -19.18
N LEU A 246 -28.62 1.59 -17.96
CA LEU A 246 -27.83 0.51 -17.37
C LEU A 246 -28.61 -0.80 -17.29
N GLN A 247 -29.87 -0.75 -16.88
CA GLN A 247 -30.76 -1.92 -16.80
C GLN A 247 -31.01 -2.52 -18.19
N ALA A 248 -31.33 -1.67 -19.20
CA ALA A 248 -31.57 -2.10 -20.56
C ALA A 248 -30.37 -2.80 -21.21
N HIS A 249 -29.13 -2.49 -20.74
CA HIS A 249 -27.88 -3.11 -21.19
C HIS A 249 -27.41 -4.24 -20.29
N GLY A 250 -28.27 -4.77 -19.41
CA GLY A 250 -27.94 -5.90 -18.53
C GLY A 250 -26.96 -5.57 -17.40
N GLN A 251 -26.74 -4.26 -17.10
CA GLN A 251 -25.78 -3.78 -16.09
C GLN A 251 -26.46 -3.55 -14.72
N SER A 252 -27.23 -4.50 -14.25
CA SER A 252 -28.04 -4.36 -13.02
C SER A 252 -27.23 -4.03 -11.77
N ASP A 253 -26.01 -4.56 -11.66
CA ASP A 253 -25.11 -4.26 -10.54
C ASP A 253 -24.65 -2.80 -10.57
N LYS A 254 -24.30 -2.28 -11.75
CA LYS A 254 -23.92 -0.88 -11.92
C LYS A 254 -25.11 0.05 -11.68
N ALA A 255 -26.33 -0.36 -12.09
CA ALA A 255 -27.54 0.41 -11.83
C ALA A 255 -27.81 0.58 -10.34
N ARG A 256 -27.71 -0.52 -9.56
CA ARG A 256 -27.86 -0.46 -8.10
C ARG A 256 -26.78 0.41 -7.44
N LEU A 257 -25.52 0.26 -7.86
CA LEU A 257 -24.43 1.09 -7.36
C LEU A 257 -24.63 2.56 -7.70
N TYR A 258 -25.07 2.86 -8.92
CA TYR A 258 -25.37 4.22 -9.37
C TYR A 258 -26.45 4.89 -8.52
N GLU A 259 -27.54 4.18 -8.25
CA GLU A 259 -28.64 4.66 -7.40
C GLU A 259 -28.17 4.94 -5.98
N GLU A 260 -27.44 3.99 -5.36
CA GLU A 260 -26.94 4.12 -3.98
C GLU A 260 -25.91 5.25 -3.86
N MET A 261 -24.99 5.38 -4.79
CA MET A 261 -24.02 6.48 -4.81
C MET A 261 -24.71 7.83 -5.00
N SER A 262 -25.74 7.91 -5.85
CA SER A 262 -26.51 9.14 -6.03
C SER A 262 -27.22 9.55 -4.74
N ARG A 263 -27.81 8.62 -4.00
CA ARG A 263 -28.43 8.86 -2.70
C ARG A 263 -27.41 9.37 -1.68
N ILE A 264 -26.27 8.69 -1.54
CA ILE A 264 -25.21 9.07 -0.60
C ILE A 264 -24.65 10.46 -0.89
N ILE A 265 -24.42 10.78 -2.18
CA ILE A 265 -23.93 12.10 -2.60
C ILE A 265 -24.95 13.19 -2.24
N TYR A 266 -26.22 12.96 -2.53
CA TYR A 266 -27.28 13.91 -2.20
C TYR A 266 -27.36 14.18 -0.69
N GLU A 267 -27.43 13.12 0.12
CA GLU A 267 -27.53 13.24 1.60
C GLU A 267 -26.35 14.02 2.19
N ARG A 268 -25.14 13.79 1.67
CA ARG A 268 -23.92 14.49 2.11
C ARG A 268 -23.84 15.95 1.61
N SER A 269 -24.58 16.29 0.55
CA SER A 269 -24.62 17.64 -0.02
C SER A 269 -25.65 18.54 0.66
N GLN A 270 -26.49 17.99 1.55
CA GLN A 270 -27.43 18.80 2.32
C GLN A 270 -26.71 19.55 3.45
N PRO A 271 -27.13 20.80 3.75
CA PRO A 271 -26.62 21.51 4.93
C PRO A 271 -26.98 20.71 6.20
N SER A 272 -26.03 20.65 7.12
CA SER A 272 -26.19 20.02 8.45
C SER A 272 -27.09 20.86 9.32
#